data_9c283504526c17c27fc876f3a4ea35a6
#
_entry.id   9c283504526c17c27fc876f3a4ea35a6
#
_cell.length_a   1.000
_cell.length_b   1.000
_cell.length_c   1.000
_cell.angle_alpha   90.00
_cell.angle_beta   90.00
_cell.angle_gamma   90.00
#
_symmetry.space_group_name_H-M   'P 1'
#
loop_
_entity.id
_entity.type
_entity.pdbx_description
1 polymer ?
#
loop_
_entity_poly.entity_id
_entity_poly.type
_entity_poly.pdbx_seq_one_letter_code
_entity_poly.pdbx_strand_id
1 'polypeptide(L)'
;IWSRLVGSEMCIRDRFLDDAPEFERMLVRSGILLLKYWFSVSDTEQEARFQSRIDDPTRRWKLSPMDLEARNRWVDFSKAKDEMFTRTNIPEAPWFTVEADDKRRARLNCLRHVLSKVPWEDMTPPGIKLPPRPKKGDYARPPINEQFFVPNAYPQPQEG
;
A
#
# COMPACT_ATOMS: atom_id res chain seq x y z
N ILE A 1 17.03 32.48 18.45
CA ILE A 1 17.15 31.90 17.09
C ILE A 1 16.11 30.81 16.87
N TRP A 2 15.86 29.92 17.83
CA TRP A 2 14.91 28.81 17.72
C TRP A 2 13.44 29.27 17.59
N SER A 3 13.02 30.33 18.27
CA SER A 3 11.64 30.84 18.19
C SER A 3 11.27 31.43 16.83
N ARG A 4 12.24 31.94 16.05
CA ARG A 4 11.98 32.39 14.68
C ARG A 4 11.84 31.27 13.67
N LEU A 5 12.52 30.14 13.87
CA LEU A 5 12.38 28.94 13.04
C LEU A 5 11.00 28.31 13.18
N VAL A 6 10.52 28.16 14.41
CA VAL A 6 9.18 27.60 14.68
C VAL A 6 8.07 28.43 14.01
N GLY A 7 8.17 29.75 14.03
CA GLY A 7 7.21 30.63 13.34
C GLY A 7 7.25 30.50 11.82
N SER A 8 8.44 30.31 11.24
CA SER A 8 8.59 30.15 9.79
C SER A 8 8.07 28.80 9.30
N GLU A 9 8.28 27.72 10.05
CA GLU A 9 7.75 26.39 9.72
C GLU A 9 6.23 26.36 9.75
N MET A 10 5.61 27.01 10.73
CA MET A 10 4.14 27.14 10.79
C MET A 10 3.61 27.91 9.59
N CYS A 11 4.21 29.04 9.22
CA CYS A 11 3.82 29.81 8.04
C CYS A 11 4.00 29.03 6.73
N ILE A 12 5.06 28.24 6.60
CA ILE A 12 5.31 27.39 5.42
C ILE A 12 4.25 26.30 5.32
N ARG A 13 3.96 25.63 6.43
CA ARG A 13 2.91 24.59 6.47
C ARG A 13 1.54 25.16 6.11
N ASP A 14 1.18 26.30 6.69
CA ASP A 14 -0.12 26.90 6.47
C ASP A 14 -0.27 27.35 5.00
N ARG A 15 0.76 27.97 4.44
CA ARG A 15 0.79 28.32 3.02
C ARG A 15 0.66 27.08 2.12
N PHE A 16 1.38 26.00 2.45
CA PHE A 16 1.28 24.76 1.70
C PHE A 16 -0.15 24.20 1.70
N LEU A 17 -0.83 24.21 2.85
CA LEU A 17 -2.21 23.72 2.95
C LEU A 17 -3.21 24.63 2.18
N ASP A 18 -2.91 25.90 1.99
CA ASP A 18 -3.71 26.81 1.17
C ASP A 18 -3.41 26.63 -0.33
N ASP A 19 -2.13 26.46 -0.70
CA ASP A 19 -1.71 26.34 -2.10
C ASP A 19 -2.00 24.95 -2.69
N ALA A 20 -1.99 23.88 -1.87
CA ALA A 20 -2.21 22.52 -2.32
C ALA A 20 -3.55 22.32 -3.07
N PRO A 21 -4.71 22.84 -2.61
CA PRO A 21 -5.97 22.74 -3.34
C PRO A 21 -5.94 23.42 -4.71
N GLU A 22 -5.24 24.54 -4.85
CA GLU A 22 -5.12 25.24 -6.14
C GLU A 22 -4.28 24.43 -7.13
N PHE A 23 -3.18 23.83 -6.66
CA PHE A 23 -2.35 22.93 -7.45
C PHE A 23 -3.14 21.69 -7.88
N GLU A 24 -3.92 21.08 -6.97
CA GLU A 24 -4.77 19.93 -7.27
C GLU A 24 -5.83 20.26 -8.33
N ARG A 25 -6.50 21.42 -8.23
CA ARG A 25 -7.44 21.89 -9.26
C ARG A 25 -6.76 22.08 -10.60
N MET A 26 -5.54 22.61 -10.62
CA MET A 26 -4.77 22.76 -11.86
C MET A 26 -4.50 21.41 -12.52
N LEU A 27 -4.11 20.38 -11.75
CA LEU A 27 -3.92 19.03 -12.24
C LEU A 27 -5.22 18.45 -12.84
N VAL A 28 -6.33 18.57 -12.12
CA VAL A 28 -7.63 18.08 -12.59
C VAL A 28 -8.07 18.81 -13.88
N ARG A 29 -7.90 20.11 -13.95
CA ARG A 29 -8.21 20.90 -15.17
C ARG A 29 -7.33 20.54 -16.36
N SER A 30 -6.12 20.03 -16.12
CA SER A 30 -5.25 19.53 -17.19
C SER A 30 -5.58 18.11 -17.66
N GLY A 31 -6.66 17.51 -17.14
CA GLY A 31 -7.13 16.17 -17.51
C GLY A 31 -6.54 15.04 -16.68
N ILE A 32 -5.81 15.34 -15.61
CA ILE A 32 -5.27 14.32 -14.70
C ILE A 32 -6.38 13.85 -13.76
N LEU A 33 -6.59 12.55 -13.67
CA LEU A 33 -7.44 11.92 -12.66
C LEU A 33 -6.67 11.83 -11.33
N LEU A 34 -6.96 12.76 -10.42
CA LEU A 34 -6.33 12.79 -9.10
C LEU A 34 -7.21 12.08 -8.07
N LEU A 35 -6.71 10.98 -7.51
CA LEU A 35 -7.40 10.22 -6.46
C LEU A 35 -6.56 10.26 -5.18
N LYS A 36 -7.12 10.82 -4.11
CA LYS A 36 -6.44 10.96 -2.81
C LYS A 36 -6.98 9.91 -1.84
N TYR A 37 -6.08 9.09 -1.27
CA TYR A 37 -6.45 8.05 -0.33
C TYR A 37 -5.75 8.21 1.01
N TRP A 38 -6.53 8.10 2.07
CA TRP A 38 -6.04 8.03 3.43
C TRP A 38 -6.30 6.63 4.00
N PHE A 39 -5.25 5.88 4.32
CA PHE A 39 -5.38 4.59 4.98
C PHE A 39 -5.45 4.80 6.48
N SER A 40 -6.66 4.67 7.03
CA SER A 40 -6.92 4.83 8.45
C SER A 40 -6.70 3.51 9.18
N VAL A 41 -5.94 3.58 10.27
CA VAL A 41 -5.69 2.45 11.18
C VAL A 41 -6.14 2.88 12.56
N SER A 42 -6.82 2.00 13.30
CA SER A 42 -7.19 2.25 14.68
C SER A 42 -5.94 2.27 15.59
N ASP A 43 -6.05 2.94 16.73
CA ASP A 43 -5.01 2.94 17.76
C ASP A 43 -4.72 1.52 18.27
N THR A 44 -5.76 0.73 18.47
CA THR A 44 -5.68 -0.68 18.87
C THR A 44 -4.90 -1.53 17.89
N GLU A 45 -5.18 -1.37 16.58
CA GLU A 45 -4.46 -2.10 15.53
C GLU A 45 -3.02 -1.60 15.38
N GLN A 46 -2.77 -0.30 15.59
CA GLN A 46 -1.42 0.25 15.60
C GLN A 46 -0.59 -0.40 16.70
N GLU A 47 -1.13 -0.47 17.93
CA GLU A 47 -0.46 -1.09 19.08
C GLU A 47 -0.18 -2.57 18.81
N ALA A 48 -1.15 -3.32 18.30
CA ALA A 48 -0.99 -4.72 17.96
C ALA A 48 0.12 -4.94 16.91
N ARG A 49 0.21 -4.04 15.92
CA ARG A 49 1.29 -4.09 14.91
C ARG A 49 2.66 -3.80 15.49
N PHE A 50 2.77 -2.86 16.42
CA PHE A 50 4.04 -2.56 17.09
C PHE A 50 4.48 -3.73 17.96
N GLN A 51 3.57 -4.31 18.74
CA GLN A 51 3.87 -5.48 19.56
C GLN A 51 4.32 -6.67 18.69
N SER A 52 3.62 -6.95 17.60
CA SER A 52 4.00 -8.00 16.65
C SER A 52 5.39 -7.80 16.01
N ARG A 53 5.86 -6.54 15.86
CA ARG A 53 7.23 -6.26 15.37
C ARG A 53 8.27 -6.47 16.46
N ILE A 54 7.93 -6.20 17.71
CA ILE A 54 8.82 -6.41 18.86
C ILE A 54 9.04 -7.91 19.08
N ASP A 55 7.96 -8.69 19.02
CA ASP A 55 7.95 -10.12 19.33
C ASP A 55 8.60 -10.97 18.22
N ASP A 56 8.55 -10.51 16.97
CA ASP A 56 9.09 -11.21 15.82
C ASP A 56 10.49 -10.68 15.43
N PRO A 57 11.58 -11.43 15.69
CA PRO A 57 12.95 -11.02 15.34
C PRO A 57 13.13 -10.67 13.86
N THR A 58 12.36 -11.32 12.97
CA THR A 58 12.45 -11.09 11.51
C THR A 58 11.79 -9.79 11.08
N ARG A 59 10.99 -9.15 11.96
CA ARG A 59 10.26 -7.90 11.70
C ARG A 59 10.76 -6.73 12.55
N ARG A 60 11.60 -6.99 13.54
CA ARG A 60 12.08 -5.97 14.47
C ARG A 60 12.78 -4.81 13.78
N TRP A 61 13.45 -5.05 12.67
CA TRP A 61 14.11 -4.03 11.85
C TRP A 61 13.12 -3.01 11.23
N LYS A 62 11.83 -3.32 11.19
CA LYS A 62 10.77 -2.42 10.72
C LYS A 62 10.32 -1.42 11.79
N LEU A 63 10.78 -1.56 13.02
CA LEU A 63 10.46 -0.63 14.11
C LEU A 63 11.53 0.46 14.14
N SER A 64 11.12 1.68 13.89
CA SER A 64 11.97 2.87 13.91
C SER A 64 11.74 3.72 15.16
N PRO A 65 12.70 4.57 15.56
CA PRO A 65 12.46 5.56 16.61
C PRO A 65 11.26 6.47 16.33
N MET A 66 10.99 6.77 15.05
CA MET A 66 9.85 7.57 14.62
C MET A 66 8.51 6.85 14.88
N ASP A 67 8.46 5.51 14.79
CA ASP A 67 7.25 4.73 15.12
C ASP A 67 6.89 4.90 16.61
N LEU A 68 7.88 4.91 17.49
CA LEU A 68 7.68 5.13 18.93
C LEU A 68 7.20 6.56 19.21
N GLU A 69 7.78 7.54 18.54
CA GLU A 69 7.33 8.93 18.65
C GLU A 69 5.92 9.12 18.11
N ALA A 70 5.58 8.51 16.98
CA ALA A 70 4.23 8.55 16.42
C ALA A 70 3.17 7.95 17.35
N ARG A 71 3.51 6.88 18.10
CA ARG A 71 2.65 6.30 19.11
C ARG A 71 2.36 7.29 20.24
N ASN A 72 3.38 7.97 20.75
CA ASN A 72 3.26 8.93 21.85
C ASN A 72 2.49 10.20 21.43
N ARG A 73 2.52 10.55 20.15
CA ARG A 73 1.90 11.76 19.59
C ARG A 73 0.67 11.47 18.72
N TRP A 74 -0.05 10.38 19.02
CA TRP A 74 -1.23 9.98 18.27
C TRP A 74 -2.26 11.09 18.08
N VAL A 75 -2.54 11.84 19.17
CA VAL A 75 -3.50 12.96 19.13
C VAL A 75 -3.01 14.09 18.25
N ASP A 76 -1.71 14.42 18.27
CA ASP A 76 -1.13 15.48 17.45
C ASP A 76 -1.21 15.11 15.95
N PHE A 77 -0.89 13.85 15.61
CA PHE A 77 -1.05 13.36 14.24
C PHE A 77 -2.51 13.33 13.79
N SER A 78 -3.43 12.97 14.68
CA SER A 78 -4.88 13.01 14.39
C SER A 78 -5.35 14.43 14.11
N LYS A 79 -4.95 15.41 14.91
CA LYS A 79 -5.26 16.83 14.67
C LYS A 79 -4.68 17.32 13.33
N ALA A 80 -3.43 16.99 13.03
CA ALA A 80 -2.80 17.37 11.78
C ALA A 80 -3.52 16.76 10.57
N LYS A 81 -3.96 15.50 10.66
CA LYS A 81 -4.79 14.85 9.65
C LYS A 81 -6.12 15.57 9.46
N ASP A 82 -6.81 15.90 10.55
CA ASP A 82 -8.11 16.55 10.49
C ASP A 82 -8.00 17.96 9.88
N GLU A 83 -6.94 18.69 10.21
CA GLU A 83 -6.64 19.98 9.59
C GLU A 83 -6.38 19.83 8.09
N MET A 84 -5.55 18.87 7.70
CA MET A 84 -5.29 18.56 6.30
C MET A 84 -6.58 18.24 5.55
N PHE A 85 -7.45 17.40 6.11
CA PHE A 85 -8.74 17.07 5.49
C PHE A 85 -9.62 18.31 5.34
N THR A 86 -9.74 19.13 6.39
CA THR A 86 -10.56 20.33 6.37
C THR A 86 -10.12 21.31 5.29
N ARG A 87 -8.81 21.50 5.11
CA ARG A 87 -8.24 22.51 4.20
C ARG A 87 -8.03 22.01 2.77
N THR A 88 -7.85 20.70 2.58
CA THR A 88 -7.49 20.13 1.26
C THR A 88 -8.54 19.18 0.68
N ASN A 89 -9.72 19.02 1.31
CA ASN A 89 -10.79 18.20 0.76
C ASN A 89 -11.63 19.00 -0.24
N ILE A 90 -11.25 18.96 -1.49
CA ILE A 90 -11.94 19.69 -2.56
C ILE A 90 -12.86 18.78 -3.38
N PRO A 91 -13.98 19.27 -3.91
CA PRO A 91 -14.93 18.46 -4.67
C PRO A 91 -14.33 17.80 -5.91
N GLU A 92 -13.39 18.48 -6.57
CA GLU A 92 -12.71 18.00 -7.79
C GLU A 92 -11.76 16.84 -7.52
N ALA A 93 -11.20 16.78 -6.31
CA ALA A 93 -10.30 15.73 -5.85
C ALA A 93 -10.54 15.47 -4.35
N PRO A 94 -11.61 14.76 -3.97
CA PRO A 94 -11.91 14.48 -2.57
C PRO A 94 -10.95 13.46 -1.96
N TRP A 95 -10.82 13.50 -0.64
CA TRP A 95 -10.16 12.46 0.13
C TRP A 95 -11.07 11.25 0.32
N PHE A 96 -10.55 10.08 -0.03
CA PHE A 96 -11.17 8.79 0.24
C PHE A 96 -10.50 8.11 1.41
N THR A 97 -11.23 7.85 2.48
CA THR A 97 -10.70 7.10 3.62
C THR A 97 -10.89 5.61 3.41
N VAL A 98 -9.81 4.86 3.56
CA VAL A 98 -9.78 3.39 3.50
C VAL A 98 -9.53 2.86 4.90
N GLU A 99 -10.46 2.08 5.44
CA GLU A 99 -10.25 1.33 6.69
C GLU A 99 -9.17 0.27 6.49
N ALA A 100 -8.06 0.39 7.23
CA ALA A 100 -6.85 -0.39 7.00
C ALA A 100 -6.43 -1.29 8.16
N ASP A 101 -7.31 -1.55 9.10
CA ASP A 101 -7.08 -2.52 10.16
C ASP A 101 -6.88 -3.92 9.56
N ASP A 102 -7.76 -4.35 8.65
CA ASP A 102 -7.49 -5.52 7.82
C ASP A 102 -6.81 -5.10 6.50
N LYS A 103 -5.51 -5.36 6.41
CA LYS A 103 -4.70 -5.01 5.23
C LYS A 103 -5.16 -5.65 3.93
N ARG A 104 -5.71 -6.86 3.97
CA ARG A 104 -6.15 -7.58 2.76
C ARG A 104 -7.41 -6.95 2.22
N ARG A 105 -8.38 -6.72 3.09
CA ARG A 105 -9.63 -6.02 2.75
C ARG A 105 -9.37 -4.60 2.28
N ALA A 106 -8.51 -3.86 2.98
CA ALA A 106 -8.13 -2.50 2.59
C ALA A 106 -7.57 -2.44 1.17
N ARG A 107 -6.67 -3.34 0.83
CA ARG A 107 -6.09 -3.43 -0.53
C ARG A 107 -7.15 -3.70 -1.59
N LEU A 108 -8.00 -4.70 -1.36
CA LEU A 108 -9.05 -5.08 -2.32
C LEU A 108 -10.07 -3.95 -2.51
N ASN A 109 -10.51 -3.34 -1.41
CA ASN A 109 -11.45 -2.22 -1.45
C ASN A 109 -10.86 -1.01 -2.18
N CYS A 110 -9.61 -0.66 -1.87
CA CYS A 110 -8.92 0.45 -2.52
C CYS A 110 -8.73 0.18 -4.03
N LEU A 111 -8.26 -1.00 -4.42
CA LEU A 111 -8.12 -1.38 -5.83
C LEU A 111 -9.44 -1.34 -6.57
N ARG A 112 -10.50 -1.90 -5.98
CA ARG A 112 -11.85 -1.86 -6.56
C ARG A 112 -12.32 -0.43 -6.76
N HIS A 113 -12.09 0.44 -5.77
CA HIS A 113 -12.48 1.84 -5.88
C HIS A 113 -11.68 2.57 -6.98
N VAL A 114 -10.36 2.36 -7.07
CA VAL A 114 -9.54 2.91 -8.15
C VAL A 114 -10.07 2.46 -9.51
N LEU A 115 -10.28 1.17 -9.70
CA LEU A 115 -10.81 0.62 -10.96
C LEU A 115 -12.19 1.15 -11.32
N SER A 116 -13.03 1.49 -10.32
CA SER A 116 -14.34 2.11 -10.58
C SER A 116 -14.25 3.56 -11.07
N LYS A 117 -13.11 4.23 -10.87
CA LYS A 117 -12.88 5.63 -11.28
C LYS A 117 -12.12 5.77 -12.59
N VAL A 118 -11.43 4.73 -13.01
CA VAL A 118 -10.67 4.71 -14.26
C VAL A 118 -11.51 4.02 -15.33
N PRO A 119 -11.78 4.65 -16.49
CA PRO A 119 -12.40 3.95 -17.60
C PRO A 119 -11.43 2.88 -18.11
N TRP A 120 -11.85 1.63 -18.05
CA TRP A 120 -11.06 0.51 -18.55
C TRP A 120 -11.94 -0.46 -19.32
N GLU A 121 -11.35 -1.13 -20.29
CA GLU A 121 -11.97 -2.19 -21.07
C GLU A 121 -11.23 -3.50 -20.82
N ASP A 122 -11.97 -4.59 -20.83
CA ASP A 122 -11.35 -5.92 -20.73
C ASP A 122 -10.72 -6.27 -22.07
N MET A 123 -9.40 -6.14 -22.14
CA MET A 123 -8.58 -6.50 -23.28
C MET A 123 -8.00 -7.92 -23.17
N THR A 124 -8.55 -8.75 -22.29
CA THR A 124 -8.09 -10.12 -22.11
C THR A 124 -8.17 -10.87 -23.45
N PRO A 125 -7.06 -11.35 -24.00
CA PRO A 125 -7.09 -12.11 -25.23
C PRO A 125 -7.92 -13.39 -25.06
N PRO A 126 -8.60 -13.88 -26.10
CA PRO A 126 -9.37 -15.12 -26.01
C PRO A 126 -8.48 -16.24 -25.51
N GLY A 127 -9.04 -17.08 -24.62
CA GLY A 127 -8.28 -18.11 -23.92
C GLY A 127 -7.45 -18.98 -24.86
N ILE A 128 -6.15 -19.01 -24.63
CA ILE A 128 -5.22 -19.85 -25.38
C ILE A 128 -5.48 -21.31 -24.95
N LYS A 129 -5.97 -22.14 -25.88
CA LYS A 129 -6.02 -23.57 -25.64
C LYS A 129 -4.64 -24.16 -25.87
N LEU A 130 -4.08 -24.77 -24.86
CA LEU A 130 -2.81 -25.47 -25.00
C LEU A 130 -2.99 -26.63 -26.00
N PRO A 131 -2.14 -26.73 -27.02
CA PRO A 131 -2.16 -27.87 -27.91
C PRO A 131 -1.84 -29.16 -27.10
N PRO A 132 -2.36 -30.32 -27.50
CA PRO A 132 -2.02 -31.57 -26.85
C PRO A 132 -0.51 -31.78 -26.88
N ARG A 133 0.05 -32.28 -25.78
CA ARG A 133 1.49 -32.60 -25.74
C ARG A 133 1.84 -33.59 -26.83
N PRO A 134 2.88 -33.35 -27.64
CA PRO A 134 3.36 -34.33 -28.60
C PRO A 134 3.70 -35.63 -27.87
N LYS A 135 3.41 -36.77 -28.51
CA LYS A 135 3.81 -38.07 -27.96
C LYS A 135 5.31 -38.08 -27.75
N LYS A 136 5.71 -38.67 -26.65
CA LYS A 136 7.12 -38.89 -26.30
C LYS A 136 7.70 -39.77 -27.45
N GLY A 137 8.51 -39.20 -28.33
CA GLY A 137 9.20 -39.94 -29.36
C GLY A 137 10.20 -40.92 -28.75
N ASP A 138 11.12 -41.44 -29.58
CA ASP A 138 12.13 -42.43 -29.18
C ASP A 138 13.22 -41.89 -28.23
N TYR A 139 13.01 -40.68 -27.70
CA TYR A 139 13.95 -40.06 -26.75
C TYR A 139 13.93 -40.76 -25.40
N ALA A 140 15.00 -41.49 -25.11
CA ALA A 140 15.26 -42.04 -23.78
C ALA A 140 16.04 -41.02 -22.94
N ARG A 141 15.50 -40.67 -21.78
CA ARG A 141 16.23 -39.83 -20.82
C ARG A 141 17.43 -40.58 -20.23
N PRO A 142 18.56 -39.88 -19.96
CA PRO A 142 19.64 -40.46 -19.16
C PRO A 142 19.13 -41.00 -17.83
N PRO A 143 19.73 -42.06 -17.29
CA PRO A 143 19.38 -42.62 -15.98
C PRO A 143 19.40 -41.57 -14.88
N ILE A 144 18.43 -41.64 -13.96
CA ILE A 144 18.28 -40.65 -12.85
C ILE A 144 19.53 -40.68 -11.94
N ASN A 145 20.19 -41.83 -11.81
CA ASN A 145 21.40 -41.99 -10.98
C ASN A 145 22.63 -41.22 -11.51
N GLU A 146 22.58 -40.70 -12.72
CA GLU A 146 23.62 -39.80 -13.29
C GLU A 146 23.38 -38.32 -12.96
N GLN A 147 22.30 -38.01 -12.23
CA GLN A 147 21.94 -36.64 -11.88
C GLN A 147 22.13 -36.37 -10.41
N PHE A 148 22.62 -35.19 -10.09
CA PHE A 148 22.73 -34.73 -8.69
C PHE A 148 21.45 -33.96 -8.34
N PHE A 149 20.74 -34.45 -7.33
CA PHE A 149 19.53 -33.81 -6.84
C PHE A 149 19.79 -33.02 -5.56
N VAL A 150 19.15 -31.86 -5.46
CA VAL A 150 19.10 -31.13 -4.20
C VAL A 150 18.22 -31.93 -3.22
N PRO A 151 18.69 -32.20 -1.99
CA PRO A 151 17.89 -32.92 -1.00
C PRO A 151 16.54 -32.21 -0.73
N ASN A 152 15.46 -32.99 -0.70
CA ASN A 152 14.15 -32.49 -0.28
C ASN A 152 14.15 -32.26 1.24
N ALA A 153 14.41 -31.03 1.67
CA ALA A 153 14.39 -30.64 3.08
C ALA A 153 12.94 -30.37 3.60
N TYR A 154 11.97 -30.22 2.71
CA TYR A 154 10.60 -29.89 3.06
C TYR A 154 9.66 -30.96 2.51
N PRO A 155 8.64 -31.41 3.32
CA PRO A 155 7.64 -32.36 2.83
C PRO A 155 6.82 -31.72 1.71
N GLN A 156 6.47 -32.52 0.71
CA GLN A 156 5.53 -32.08 -0.32
C GLN A 156 4.16 -31.81 0.30
N PRO A 157 3.43 -30.76 -0.16
CA PRO A 157 2.04 -30.57 0.25
C PRO A 157 1.27 -31.86 -0.10
N GLN A 158 0.57 -32.41 0.88
CA GLN A 158 -0.34 -33.52 0.61
C GLN A 158 -1.46 -32.98 -0.26
N GLU A 159 -1.63 -33.56 -1.44
CA GLU A 159 -2.79 -33.29 -2.29
C GLU A 159 -4.05 -33.72 -1.51
N GLY A 160 -4.86 -32.73 -1.08
CA GLY A 160 -6.15 -32.92 -0.47
C GLY A 160 -7.26 -32.90 -1.52
#